data_15d25340333b9b30fcba3a4047f1fa3b
#
_entry.id   15d25340333b9b30fcba3a4047f1fa3b
#
_cell.length_a   1.000
_cell.length_b   1.000
_cell.length_c   1.000
_cell.angle_alpha   90.00
_cell.angle_beta   90.00
_cell.angle_gamma   90.00
#
_symmetry.space_group_name_H-M   'P 1'
#
loop_
_entity.id
_entity.type
_entity.pdbx_description
1 polymer ?
#
loop_
_entity_poly.entity_id
_entity_poly.type
_entity_poly.pdbx_seq_one_letter_code
_entity_poly.pdbx_strand_id
1 'polypeptide(L)'
;MNSLTMLYKRARLFKELYLNKILGRRVPVGLFILVTNRCQMRCSYCFVDHKLRERELSTQEVIDLIDEGYRMGTRLVCLMGGEPLIRGDIGVIVDHIVKKGIICDITTNGLLIKEKIDVVKKADMLMVSLDGDEKANDLNRGRGSYKKIIEGIKVARENGIITRINTVLSKNNMDSIDHILSLAKQYGMYVTFSITAEACGGSEKIQEMLLTDEETRAVYRKIKELKS
;
A
#
# COMPACT_ATOMS: atom_id res chain seq x y z
N MET A 1 -7.51 -10.36 13.95
CA MET A 1 -6.71 -11.56 13.61
C MET A 1 -5.92 -12.02 14.82
N ASN A 2 -5.80 -13.34 15.07
CA ASN A 2 -5.06 -13.87 16.23
C ASN A 2 -3.55 -13.72 16.00
N SER A 3 -2.79 -13.26 16.99
CA SER A 3 -1.33 -13.07 16.92
C SER A 3 -0.58 -14.36 16.51
N LEU A 4 -1.08 -15.52 16.92
CA LEU A 4 -0.54 -16.84 16.55
C LEU A 4 -0.64 -17.12 15.04
N THR A 5 -1.74 -16.73 14.39
CA THR A 5 -1.92 -16.91 12.94
C THR A 5 -0.90 -16.06 12.16
N MET A 6 -0.67 -14.83 12.59
CA MET A 6 0.33 -13.96 11.95
C MET A 6 1.75 -14.51 12.18
N LEU A 7 2.06 -14.99 13.36
CA LEU A 7 3.35 -15.60 13.66
C LEU A 7 3.60 -16.82 12.77
N TYR A 8 2.61 -17.69 12.61
CA TYR A 8 2.68 -18.84 11.71
C TYR A 8 2.93 -18.43 10.25
N LYS A 9 2.19 -17.45 9.73
CA LYS A 9 2.38 -16.94 8.36
C LYS A 9 3.79 -16.36 8.15
N ARG A 10 4.29 -15.60 9.13
CA ARG A 10 5.65 -15.06 9.11
C ARG A 10 6.70 -16.17 9.14
N ALA A 11 6.54 -17.16 10.01
CA ALA A 11 7.44 -18.30 10.07
C ALA A 11 7.52 -19.06 8.72
N ARG A 12 6.37 -19.25 8.06
CA ARG A 12 6.33 -19.84 6.70
C ARG A 12 7.05 -18.98 5.67
N LEU A 13 6.88 -17.67 5.71
CA LEU A 13 7.59 -16.74 4.83
C LEU A 13 9.12 -16.84 5.03
N PHE A 14 9.59 -16.79 6.29
CA PHE A 14 11.01 -16.93 6.60
C PHE A 14 11.58 -18.27 6.21
N LYS A 15 10.83 -19.37 6.46
CA LYS A 15 11.21 -20.71 6.02
C LYS A 15 11.40 -20.77 4.50
N GLU A 16 10.47 -20.19 3.73
CA GLU A 16 10.56 -20.16 2.27
C GLU A 16 11.80 -19.38 1.80
N LEU A 17 12.01 -18.17 2.36
CA LEU A 17 13.19 -17.35 2.06
C LEU A 17 14.50 -18.10 2.34
N TYR A 18 14.59 -18.77 3.50
CA TYR A 18 15.77 -19.52 3.92
C TYR A 18 16.05 -20.73 3.01
N LEU A 19 15.01 -21.53 2.74
CA LEU A 19 15.15 -22.70 1.86
C LEU A 19 15.55 -22.31 0.44
N ASN A 20 14.93 -21.26 -0.11
CA ASN A 20 15.27 -20.80 -1.45
C ASN A 20 16.69 -20.28 -1.56
N LYS A 21 17.18 -19.58 -0.51
CA LYS A 21 18.56 -19.13 -0.44
C LYS A 21 19.55 -20.32 -0.43
N ILE A 22 19.27 -21.36 0.38
CA ILE A 22 20.15 -22.56 0.47
C ILE A 22 20.13 -23.35 -0.83
N LEU A 23 18.94 -23.52 -1.42
CA LEU A 23 18.76 -24.33 -2.63
C LEU A 23 19.08 -23.58 -3.93
N GLY A 24 19.51 -22.32 -3.85
CA GLY A 24 19.77 -21.46 -5.02
C GLY A 24 18.55 -21.21 -5.90
N ARG A 25 17.33 -21.38 -5.38
CA ARG A 25 16.09 -21.22 -6.14
C ARG A 25 15.69 -19.77 -6.25
N ARG A 26 15.26 -19.34 -7.43
CA ARG A 26 14.65 -18.02 -7.68
C ARG A 26 13.15 -18.19 -7.74
N VAL A 27 12.45 -17.73 -6.72
CA VAL A 27 10.99 -17.84 -6.60
C VAL A 27 10.37 -16.49 -6.27
N PRO A 28 9.15 -16.20 -6.74
CA PRO A 28 8.42 -14.99 -6.40
C PRO A 28 7.86 -15.11 -4.98
N VAL A 29 8.61 -14.68 -3.96
CA VAL A 29 8.18 -14.75 -2.55
C VAL A 29 7.00 -13.82 -2.26
N GLY A 30 6.92 -12.70 -2.97
CA GLY A 30 5.83 -11.72 -2.91
C GLY A 30 5.26 -11.43 -4.29
N LEU A 31 3.93 -11.33 -4.39
CA LEU A 31 3.21 -10.86 -5.56
C LEU A 31 2.57 -9.49 -5.25
N PHE A 32 2.74 -8.56 -6.17
CA PHE A 32 2.08 -7.26 -6.17
C PHE A 32 1.11 -7.23 -7.35
N ILE A 33 -0.18 -7.21 -7.07
CA ILE A 33 -1.23 -7.34 -8.08
C ILE A 33 -2.03 -6.04 -8.17
N LEU A 34 -1.98 -5.38 -9.35
CA LEU A 34 -2.88 -4.29 -9.67
C LEU A 34 -4.23 -4.89 -10.08
N VAL A 35 -5.14 -5.02 -9.10
CA VAL A 35 -6.41 -5.71 -9.32
C VAL A 35 -7.44 -4.88 -10.09
N THR A 36 -7.21 -3.57 -10.21
CA THR A 36 -8.07 -2.64 -10.96
C THR A 36 -7.34 -1.35 -11.31
N ASN A 37 -7.68 -0.75 -12.44
CA ASN A 37 -7.24 0.62 -12.81
C ASN A 37 -8.24 1.69 -12.36
N ARG A 38 -9.42 1.29 -11.85
CA ARG A 38 -10.44 2.23 -11.37
C ARG A 38 -10.04 2.82 -10.03
N CYS A 39 -10.25 4.12 -9.89
CA CYS A 39 -10.03 4.86 -8.65
C CYS A 39 -10.98 6.05 -8.59
N GLN A 40 -11.47 6.38 -7.40
CA GLN A 40 -12.27 7.59 -7.17
C GLN A 40 -11.41 8.85 -6.96
N MET A 41 -10.09 8.69 -6.85
CA MET A 41 -9.13 9.79 -6.72
C MET A 41 -8.38 10.05 -8.02
N ARG A 42 -7.80 11.24 -8.13
CA ARG A 42 -6.93 11.67 -9.24
C ARG A 42 -5.70 12.37 -8.67
N CYS A 43 -4.84 11.57 -8.01
CA CYS A 43 -3.62 12.07 -7.40
C CYS A 43 -2.69 12.68 -8.46
N SER A 44 -2.04 13.79 -8.13
CA SER A 44 -1.22 14.58 -9.07
C SER A 44 -0.03 13.79 -9.66
N TYR A 45 0.49 12.80 -8.93
CA TYR A 45 1.63 11.96 -9.31
C TYR A 45 1.23 10.51 -9.65
N CYS A 46 -0.07 10.25 -9.85
CA CYS A 46 -0.55 8.88 -10.06
C CYS A 46 0.04 8.26 -11.35
N PHE A 47 0.65 7.09 -11.21
CA PHE A 47 1.18 6.32 -12.34
C PHE A 47 0.13 5.46 -13.05
N VAL A 48 -1.04 5.28 -12.43
CA VAL A 48 -2.12 4.50 -13.03
C VAL A 48 -2.79 5.31 -14.13
N ASP A 49 -2.78 4.79 -15.34
CA ASP A 49 -3.54 5.39 -16.44
C ASP A 49 -5.04 5.09 -16.28
N HIS A 50 -5.77 6.05 -15.75
CA HIS A 50 -7.22 5.94 -15.56
C HIS A 50 -8.02 5.98 -16.87
N LYS A 51 -7.38 6.27 -18.01
CA LYS A 51 -8.00 6.25 -19.36
C LYS A 51 -7.87 4.87 -19.99
N LEU A 52 -6.94 4.06 -19.49
CA LEU A 52 -6.74 2.71 -19.99
C LEU A 52 -8.01 1.89 -19.78
N ARG A 53 -8.63 1.46 -20.87
CA ARG A 53 -9.87 0.67 -20.87
C ARG A 53 -9.61 -0.80 -21.20
N GLU A 54 -8.45 -1.30 -20.84
CA GLU A 54 -8.16 -2.71 -20.96
C GLU A 54 -9.05 -3.52 -20.01
N ARG A 55 -9.32 -4.75 -20.40
CA ARG A 55 -10.09 -5.69 -19.60
C ARG A 55 -9.33 -5.97 -18.29
N GLU A 56 -9.97 -5.72 -17.18
CA GLU A 56 -9.47 -6.17 -15.88
C GLU A 56 -9.55 -7.70 -15.76
N LEU A 57 -8.61 -8.28 -15.03
CA LEU A 57 -8.69 -9.71 -14.70
C LEU A 57 -10.00 -10.01 -13.94
N SER A 58 -10.67 -11.08 -14.32
CA SER A 58 -11.82 -11.61 -13.57
C SER A 58 -11.37 -12.10 -12.18
N THR A 59 -12.34 -12.34 -11.29
CA THR A 59 -12.07 -12.92 -9.97
C THR A 59 -11.30 -14.23 -10.08
N GLN A 60 -11.71 -15.10 -11.01
CA GLN A 60 -11.09 -16.42 -11.19
C GLN A 60 -9.65 -16.28 -11.70
N GLU A 61 -9.39 -15.42 -12.67
CA GLU A 61 -8.04 -15.18 -13.19
C GLU A 61 -7.08 -14.63 -12.11
N VAL A 62 -7.58 -13.77 -11.22
CA VAL A 62 -6.78 -13.30 -10.07
C VAL A 62 -6.51 -14.44 -9.09
N ILE A 63 -7.49 -15.29 -8.82
CA ILE A 63 -7.36 -16.48 -7.97
C ILE A 63 -6.34 -17.45 -8.57
N ASP A 64 -6.43 -17.74 -9.86
CA ASP A 64 -5.52 -18.65 -10.55
C ASP A 64 -4.07 -18.15 -10.51
N LEU A 65 -3.86 -16.84 -10.70
CA LEU A 65 -2.56 -16.19 -10.57
C LEU A 65 -1.99 -16.34 -9.14
N ILE A 66 -2.82 -16.14 -8.12
CA ILE A 66 -2.42 -16.32 -6.72
C ILE A 66 -2.06 -17.79 -6.45
N ASP A 67 -2.82 -18.72 -6.99
CA ASP A 67 -2.59 -20.16 -6.82
C ASP A 67 -1.32 -20.63 -7.50
N GLU A 68 -1.02 -20.11 -8.68
CA GLU A 68 0.23 -20.37 -9.37
C GLU A 68 1.41 -19.80 -8.58
N GLY A 69 1.33 -18.53 -8.17
CA GLY A 69 2.34 -17.92 -7.31
C GLY A 69 2.59 -18.72 -6.03
N TYR A 70 1.51 -19.17 -5.36
CA TYR A 70 1.63 -20.00 -4.16
C TYR A 70 2.37 -21.32 -4.40
N ARG A 71 2.09 -22.02 -5.52
CA ARG A 71 2.81 -23.23 -5.93
C ARG A 71 4.29 -22.96 -6.20
N MET A 72 4.60 -21.77 -6.71
CA MET A 72 5.99 -21.31 -6.96
C MET A 72 6.73 -20.87 -5.69
N GLY A 73 6.05 -20.64 -4.57
CA GLY A 73 6.69 -20.22 -3.31
C GLY A 73 6.23 -18.87 -2.78
N THR A 74 5.24 -18.22 -3.39
CA THR A 74 4.68 -16.96 -2.88
C THR A 74 4.03 -17.15 -1.51
N ARG A 75 4.37 -16.25 -0.58
CA ARG A 75 3.85 -16.23 0.78
C ARG A 75 3.32 -14.86 1.21
N LEU A 76 3.46 -13.87 0.34
CA LEU A 76 2.91 -12.51 0.51
C LEU A 76 2.20 -12.10 -0.77
N VAL A 77 0.98 -11.59 -0.66
CA VAL A 77 0.25 -10.95 -1.77
C VAL A 77 -0.13 -9.55 -1.34
N CYS A 78 0.28 -8.56 -2.12
CA CYS A 78 -0.12 -7.18 -1.97
C CYS A 78 -1.15 -6.84 -3.06
N LEU A 79 -2.36 -6.55 -2.64
CA LEU A 79 -3.44 -6.09 -3.51
C LEU A 79 -3.37 -4.56 -3.63
N MET A 80 -3.19 -4.08 -4.83
CA MET A 80 -3.07 -2.66 -5.16
C MET A 80 -3.77 -2.35 -6.48
N GLY A 81 -3.59 -1.15 -7.01
CA GLY A 81 -4.16 -0.75 -8.29
C GLY A 81 -4.48 0.73 -8.31
N GLY A 82 -5.60 1.11 -8.93
CA GLY A 82 -6.21 2.41 -8.68
C GLY A 82 -6.67 2.48 -7.22
N GLU A 83 -7.80 1.82 -6.92
CA GLU A 83 -8.25 1.59 -5.53
C GLU A 83 -8.85 0.18 -5.42
N PRO A 84 -8.19 -0.76 -4.74
CA PRO A 84 -8.65 -2.14 -4.63
C PRO A 84 -10.05 -2.28 -4.01
N LEU A 85 -10.38 -1.43 -3.04
CA LEU A 85 -11.65 -1.50 -2.30
C LEU A 85 -12.88 -1.09 -3.14
N ILE A 86 -12.68 -0.48 -4.32
CA ILE A 86 -13.78 -0.24 -5.30
C ILE A 86 -14.26 -1.55 -5.93
N ARG A 87 -13.39 -2.53 -6.03
CA ARG A 87 -13.69 -3.79 -6.69
C ARG A 87 -14.76 -4.56 -5.90
N GLY A 88 -15.87 -4.92 -6.56
CA GLY A 88 -17.01 -5.56 -5.88
C GLY A 88 -16.69 -6.93 -5.30
N ASP A 89 -15.80 -7.68 -5.96
CA ASP A 89 -15.36 -9.03 -5.61
C ASP A 89 -14.10 -9.09 -4.74
N ILE A 90 -13.57 -7.94 -4.29
CA ILE A 90 -12.32 -7.86 -3.52
C ILE A 90 -12.37 -8.75 -2.26
N GLY A 91 -13.54 -8.88 -1.63
CA GLY A 91 -13.74 -9.74 -0.46
C GLY A 91 -13.47 -11.22 -0.76
N VAL A 92 -13.86 -11.70 -1.94
CA VAL A 92 -13.62 -13.09 -2.39
C VAL A 92 -12.12 -13.34 -2.58
N ILE A 93 -11.43 -12.39 -3.19
CA ILE A 93 -9.97 -12.46 -3.41
C ILE A 93 -9.22 -12.47 -2.06
N VAL A 94 -9.57 -11.57 -1.15
CA VAL A 94 -8.98 -11.51 0.21
C VAL A 94 -9.22 -12.83 0.96
N ASP A 95 -10.44 -13.35 0.95
CA ASP A 95 -10.78 -14.63 1.58
C ASP A 95 -9.95 -15.79 1.05
N HIS A 96 -9.72 -15.82 -0.28
CA HIS A 96 -8.89 -16.85 -0.91
C HIS A 96 -7.43 -16.79 -0.44
N ILE A 97 -6.81 -15.59 -0.43
CA ILE A 97 -5.45 -15.38 0.04
C ILE A 97 -5.29 -15.84 1.49
N VAL A 98 -6.22 -15.41 2.34
CA VAL A 98 -6.18 -15.69 3.79
C VAL A 98 -6.36 -17.18 4.06
N LYS A 99 -7.31 -17.86 3.38
CA LYS A 99 -7.53 -19.31 3.51
C LYS A 99 -6.32 -20.13 3.12
N LYS A 100 -5.51 -19.68 2.15
CA LYS A 100 -4.24 -20.34 1.78
C LYS A 100 -3.10 -20.11 2.78
N GLY A 101 -3.31 -19.31 3.80
CA GLY A 101 -2.26 -18.96 4.77
C GLY A 101 -1.15 -18.08 4.16
N ILE A 102 -1.48 -17.34 3.11
CA ILE A 102 -0.63 -16.29 2.52
C ILE A 102 -0.84 -15.00 3.32
N ILE A 103 0.19 -14.19 3.48
CA ILE A 103 0.05 -12.85 4.08
C ILE A 103 -0.67 -11.97 3.05
N CYS A 104 -1.81 -11.41 3.45
CA CYS A 104 -2.60 -10.49 2.65
C CYS A 104 -2.32 -9.05 3.08
N ASP A 105 -1.78 -8.26 2.18
CA ASP A 105 -1.57 -6.81 2.35
C ASP A 105 -2.45 -6.06 1.36
N ILE A 106 -3.13 -5.01 1.80
CA ILE A 106 -3.95 -4.16 0.92
C ILE A 106 -3.36 -2.75 0.94
N THR A 107 -3.02 -2.23 -0.25
CA THR A 107 -2.65 -0.81 -0.41
C THR A 107 -3.86 -0.03 -0.87
N THR A 108 -4.29 0.94 -0.08
CA THR A 108 -5.51 1.71 -0.31
C THR A 108 -5.28 3.22 -0.15
N ASN A 109 -6.09 4.01 -0.84
CA ASN A 109 -6.16 5.46 -0.61
C ASN A 109 -6.92 5.84 0.68
N GLY A 110 -7.49 4.87 1.38
CA GLY A 110 -8.11 5.04 2.69
C GLY A 110 -9.56 5.50 2.72
N LEU A 111 -10.12 5.97 1.59
CA LEU A 111 -11.45 6.56 1.58
C LEU A 111 -12.60 5.57 1.85
N LEU A 112 -12.38 4.29 1.52
CA LEU A 112 -13.40 3.24 1.62
C LEU A 112 -13.19 2.29 2.82
N ILE A 113 -12.21 2.55 3.68
CA ILE A 113 -11.89 1.65 4.80
C ILE A 113 -13.12 1.43 5.69
N LYS A 114 -13.83 2.51 6.05
CA LYS A 114 -15.02 2.45 6.90
C LYS A 114 -16.13 1.63 6.27
N GLU A 115 -16.42 1.85 5.00
CA GLU A 115 -17.49 1.16 4.26
C GLU A 115 -17.15 -0.31 3.99
N LYS A 116 -15.86 -0.62 3.85
CA LYS A 116 -15.35 -1.97 3.53
C LYS A 116 -14.67 -2.64 4.73
N ILE A 117 -14.97 -2.22 5.93
CA ILE A 117 -14.30 -2.71 7.15
C ILE A 117 -14.38 -4.24 7.28
N ASP A 118 -15.48 -4.86 6.86
CA ASP A 118 -15.65 -6.31 6.90
C ASP A 118 -14.69 -7.07 5.96
N VAL A 119 -14.23 -6.43 4.90
CA VAL A 119 -13.19 -6.96 4.01
C VAL A 119 -11.81 -6.66 4.59
N VAL A 120 -11.58 -5.40 4.96
CA VAL A 120 -10.27 -4.92 5.42
C VAL A 120 -9.80 -5.64 6.69
N LYS A 121 -10.71 -5.95 7.63
CA LYS A 121 -10.37 -6.68 8.87
C LYS A 121 -9.93 -8.14 8.66
N LYS A 122 -10.16 -8.71 7.45
CA LYS A 122 -9.69 -10.06 7.09
C LYS A 122 -8.25 -10.04 6.59
N ALA A 123 -7.78 -8.92 6.05
CA ALA A 123 -6.40 -8.76 5.62
C ALA A 123 -5.44 -8.77 6.81
N ASP A 124 -4.21 -9.19 6.58
CA ASP A 124 -3.17 -9.24 7.61
C ASP A 124 -2.56 -7.86 7.86
N MET A 125 -2.49 -7.03 6.84
CA MET A 125 -1.92 -5.68 6.89
C MET A 125 -2.66 -4.74 5.95
N LEU A 126 -2.59 -3.47 6.28
CA LEU A 126 -3.13 -2.38 5.48
C LEU A 126 -2.07 -1.31 5.29
N MET A 127 -1.80 -0.93 4.05
CA MET A 127 -0.99 0.22 3.71
C MET A 127 -1.91 1.35 3.26
N VAL A 128 -1.96 2.45 4.01
CA VAL A 128 -2.79 3.61 3.71
C VAL A 128 -1.92 4.72 3.14
N SER A 129 -2.33 5.23 2.00
CA SER A 129 -1.63 6.32 1.33
C SER A 129 -2.02 7.66 1.96
N LEU A 130 -1.04 8.38 2.53
CA LEU A 130 -1.22 9.69 3.15
C LEU A 130 0.03 10.55 2.90
N ASP A 131 -0.12 11.74 2.32
CA ASP A 131 1.02 12.52 1.82
C ASP A 131 1.43 13.71 2.67
N GLY A 132 0.91 13.86 3.86
CA GLY A 132 1.30 14.96 4.72
C GLY A 132 0.18 15.45 5.62
N ASP A 133 0.27 16.70 6.03
CA ASP A 133 -0.81 17.41 6.70
C ASP A 133 -2.02 17.63 5.76
N GLU A 134 -3.09 18.22 6.26
CA GLU A 134 -4.32 18.43 5.49
C GLU A 134 -4.06 19.19 4.19
N LYS A 135 -3.21 20.22 4.24
CA LYS A 135 -2.90 21.07 3.07
C LYS A 135 -2.11 20.29 2.01
N ALA A 136 -1.03 19.67 2.41
CA ALA A 136 -0.16 18.92 1.50
C ALA A 136 -0.86 17.68 0.93
N ASN A 137 -1.57 16.94 1.78
CA ASN A 137 -2.33 15.77 1.33
C ASN A 137 -3.43 16.15 0.34
N ASP A 138 -4.21 17.17 0.65
CA ASP A 138 -5.34 17.60 -0.20
C ASP A 138 -4.86 18.20 -1.53
N LEU A 139 -3.68 18.84 -1.55
CA LEU A 139 -3.03 19.29 -2.77
C LEU A 139 -2.67 18.12 -3.69
N ASN A 140 -2.13 17.05 -3.14
CA ASN A 140 -1.66 15.88 -3.90
C ASN A 140 -2.81 14.92 -4.28
N ARG A 141 -3.79 14.71 -3.38
CA ARG A 141 -4.79 13.65 -3.49
C ARG A 141 -6.22 14.14 -3.72
N GLY A 142 -6.44 15.44 -3.57
CA GLY A 142 -7.74 16.07 -3.74
C GLY A 142 -8.35 16.57 -2.43
N ARG A 143 -9.06 17.69 -2.55
CA ARG A 143 -9.63 18.44 -1.43
C ARG A 143 -10.53 17.57 -0.55
N GLY A 144 -10.33 17.64 0.75
CA GLY A 144 -11.12 16.93 1.77
C GLY A 144 -10.76 15.44 1.91
N SER A 145 -9.74 14.97 1.17
CA SER A 145 -9.28 13.57 1.27
C SER A 145 -8.60 13.29 2.61
N TYR A 146 -7.84 14.23 3.15
CA TYR A 146 -7.13 14.07 4.41
C TYR A 146 -8.06 13.64 5.56
N LYS A 147 -9.16 14.36 5.78
CA LYS A 147 -10.10 14.06 6.87
C LYS A 147 -10.69 12.67 6.76
N LYS A 148 -11.07 12.26 5.55
CA LYS A 148 -11.62 10.92 5.28
C LYS A 148 -10.59 9.83 5.49
N ILE A 149 -9.34 10.05 5.06
CA ILE A 149 -8.24 9.11 5.26
C ILE A 149 -7.95 8.93 6.75
N ILE A 150 -7.89 10.02 7.54
CA ILE A 150 -7.69 9.95 8.99
C ILE A 150 -8.83 9.21 9.67
N GLU A 151 -10.09 9.43 9.27
CA GLU A 151 -11.24 8.66 9.76
C GLU A 151 -11.07 7.16 9.44
N GLY A 152 -10.68 6.82 8.22
CA GLY A 152 -10.40 5.44 7.82
C GLY A 152 -9.29 4.79 8.65
N ILE A 153 -8.19 5.52 8.89
CA ILE A 153 -7.09 5.05 9.75
C ILE A 153 -7.59 4.78 11.18
N LYS A 154 -8.38 5.67 11.76
CA LYS A 154 -8.97 5.48 13.10
C LYS A 154 -9.79 4.19 13.15
N VAL A 155 -10.72 4.02 12.22
CA VAL A 155 -11.56 2.82 12.11
C VAL A 155 -10.71 1.56 11.96
N ALA A 156 -9.68 1.57 11.13
CA ALA A 156 -8.79 0.42 10.97
C ALA A 156 -8.06 0.09 12.29
N ARG A 157 -7.53 1.09 12.99
CA ARG A 157 -6.82 0.90 14.26
C ARG A 157 -7.74 0.42 15.40
N GLU A 158 -8.95 0.97 15.50
CA GLU A 158 -9.98 0.53 16.46
C GLU A 158 -10.38 -0.93 16.24
N ASN A 159 -10.31 -1.42 15.01
CA ASN A 159 -10.54 -2.83 14.65
C ASN A 159 -9.27 -3.71 14.76
N GLY A 160 -8.17 -3.20 15.33
CA GLY A 160 -6.94 -3.95 15.57
C GLY A 160 -6.15 -4.32 14.31
N ILE A 161 -6.39 -3.64 13.19
CA ILE A 161 -5.72 -3.91 11.92
C ILE A 161 -4.30 -3.31 11.96
N ILE A 162 -3.30 -4.11 11.57
CA ILE A 162 -1.93 -3.64 11.40
C ILE A 162 -1.90 -2.67 10.23
N THR A 163 -1.75 -1.38 10.54
CA THR A 163 -1.81 -0.31 9.55
C THR A 163 -0.44 0.35 9.40
N ARG A 164 -0.07 0.66 8.16
CA ARG A 164 1.13 1.41 7.79
C ARG A 164 0.72 2.60 6.95
N ILE A 165 1.47 3.69 7.05
CA ILE A 165 1.34 4.84 6.15
C ILE A 165 2.37 4.69 5.03
N ASN A 166 1.96 4.94 3.79
CA ASN A 166 2.86 5.20 2.68
C ASN A 166 2.71 6.66 2.26
N THR A 167 3.81 7.41 2.31
CA THR A 167 3.90 8.80 1.88
C THR A 167 4.78 8.89 0.65
N VAL A 168 4.24 9.39 -0.44
CA VAL A 168 5.02 9.69 -1.65
C VAL A 168 5.55 11.12 -1.54
N LEU A 169 6.84 11.25 -1.30
CA LEU A 169 7.51 12.54 -1.11
C LEU A 169 7.76 13.24 -2.45
N SER A 170 7.43 14.50 -2.47
CA SER A 170 7.58 15.43 -3.59
C SER A 170 7.85 16.84 -3.05
N LYS A 171 8.07 17.81 -3.92
CA LYS A 171 8.19 19.23 -3.54
C LYS A 171 6.96 19.74 -2.78
N ASN A 172 5.79 19.16 -3.02
CA ASN A 172 4.53 19.60 -2.38
C ASN A 172 4.41 19.21 -0.90
N ASN A 173 5.21 18.24 -0.42
CA ASN A 173 4.99 17.66 0.91
C ASN A 173 6.27 17.26 1.65
N MET A 174 7.47 17.56 1.12
CA MET A 174 8.73 17.22 1.80
C MET A 174 8.84 17.82 3.21
N ASP A 175 8.13 18.91 3.49
CA ASP A 175 8.08 19.55 4.80
C ASP A 175 7.12 18.87 5.79
N SER A 176 6.26 17.95 5.31
CA SER A 176 5.26 17.26 6.13
C SER A 176 5.77 15.99 6.83
N ILE A 177 7.07 15.67 6.73
CA ILE A 177 7.65 14.45 7.31
C ILE A 177 7.38 14.36 8.83
N ASP A 178 7.57 15.45 9.57
CA ASP A 178 7.35 15.50 11.02
C ASP A 178 5.89 15.23 11.37
N HIS A 179 4.96 15.78 10.58
CA HIS A 179 3.52 15.53 10.74
C HIS A 179 3.18 14.04 10.57
N ILE A 180 3.70 13.41 9.51
CA ILE A 180 3.48 11.98 9.24
C ILE A 180 4.04 11.12 10.37
N LEU A 181 5.25 11.41 10.85
CA LEU A 181 5.87 10.66 11.95
C LEU A 181 5.13 10.85 13.27
N SER A 182 4.67 12.07 13.57
CA SER A 182 3.86 12.36 14.74
C SER A 182 2.54 11.58 14.71
N LEU A 183 1.86 11.56 13.56
CA LEU A 183 0.64 10.80 13.34
C LEU A 183 0.88 9.29 13.49
N ALA A 184 1.96 8.79 12.91
CA ALA A 184 2.32 7.39 13.02
C ALA A 184 2.60 6.98 14.47
N LYS A 185 3.28 7.83 15.24
CA LYS A 185 3.49 7.63 16.68
C LYS A 185 2.17 7.63 17.45
N GLN A 186 1.29 8.59 17.16
CA GLN A 186 -0.02 8.71 17.80
C GLN A 186 -0.87 7.44 17.64
N TYR A 187 -0.87 6.85 16.46
CA TYR A 187 -1.67 5.65 16.13
C TYR A 187 -0.90 4.32 16.22
N GLY A 188 0.38 4.33 16.62
CA GLY A 188 1.20 3.11 16.69
C GLY A 188 1.38 2.44 15.33
N MET A 189 1.74 3.22 14.31
CA MET A 189 1.86 2.76 12.91
C MET A 189 3.32 2.83 12.43
N TYR A 190 3.62 2.05 11.40
CA TYR A 190 4.87 2.19 10.64
C TYR A 190 4.67 3.15 9.46
N VAL A 191 5.76 3.76 9.02
CA VAL A 191 5.78 4.66 7.86
C VAL A 191 6.74 4.13 6.82
N THR A 192 6.32 4.19 5.57
CA THR A 192 7.15 4.03 4.39
C THR A 192 7.17 5.36 3.65
N PHE A 193 8.36 5.88 3.38
CA PHE A 193 8.55 7.01 2.50
C PHE A 193 9.02 6.52 1.13
N SER A 194 8.31 6.91 0.09
CA SER A 194 8.66 6.69 -1.31
C SER A 194 8.93 8.05 -1.94
N ILE A 195 9.88 8.15 -2.83
CA ILE A 195 10.16 9.41 -3.55
C ILE A 195 9.39 9.37 -4.87
N THR A 196 8.76 10.49 -5.23
CA THR A 196 8.14 10.64 -6.54
C THR A 196 9.20 10.44 -7.62
N ALA A 197 8.95 9.50 -8.51
CA ALA A 197 9.81 9.21 -9.65
C ALA A 197 9.09 9.55 -10.96
N GLU A 198 9.87 9.84 -11.99
CA GLU A 198 9.35 9.98 -13.34
C GLU A 198 8.78 8.62 -13.80
N ALA A 199 7.48 8.57 -14.02
CA ALA A 199 6.86 7.40 -14.62
C ALA A 199 7.05 7.45 -16.15
N CYS A 200 7.19 6.30 -16.80
CA CYS A 200 7.18 6.21 -18.25
C CYS A 200 5.92 6.89 -18.81
N GLY A 201 6.09 8.01 -19.55
CA GLY A 201 4.99 8.83 -20.05
C GLY A 201 4.49 9.90 -19.05
N GLY A 202 5.30 10.26 -18.04
CA GLY A 202 4.97 11.27 -17.04
C GLY A 202 4.57 12.61 -17.65
N SER A 203 3.49 13.22 -17.13
CA SER A 203 3.08 14.57 -17.52
C SER A 203 4.08 15.61 -17.01
N GLU A 204 4.14 16.77 -17.66
CA GLU A 204 4.95 17.93 -17.21
C GLU A 204 4.71 18.25 -15.73
N LYS A 205 3.48 18.06 -15.23
CA LYS A 205 3.12 18.24 -13.82
C LYS A 205 3.90 17.35 -12.85
N ILE A 206 4.24 16.13 -13.26
CA ILE A 206 5.04 15.24 -12.41
C ILE A 206 6.47 15.77 -12.31
N GLN A 207 7.03 16.30 -13.38
CA GLN A 207 8.39 16.87 -13.38
C GLN A 207 8.52 18.05 -12.42
N GLU A 208 7.51 18.92 -12.34
CA GLU A 208 7.47 20.04 -11.41
C GLU A 208 7.48 19.59 -9.92
N MET A 209 7.00 18.37 -9.66
CA MET A 209 6.91 17.79 -8.32
C MET A 209 8.15 17.00 -7.90
N LEU A 210 9.03 16.65 -8.85
CA LEU A 210 10.23 15.85 -8.54
C LEU A 210 11.16 16.62 -7.62
N LEU A 211 11.69 15.92 -6.62
CA LEU A 211 12.76 16.43 -5.78
C LEU A 211 14.07 16.49 -6.58
N THR A 212 14.82 17.55 -6.40
CA THR A 212 16.22 17.62 -6.86
C THR A 212 17.07 16.62 -6.05
N ASP A 213 18.30 16.36 -6.52
CA ASP A 213 19.25 15.53 -5.78
C ASP A 213 19.56 16.11 -4.40
N GLU A 214 19.64 17.44 -4.29
CA GLU A 214 19.90 18.11 -3.03
C GLU A 214 18.72 17.99 -2.05
N GLU A 215 17.51 18.25 -2.52
CA GLU A 215 16.27 18.05 -1.75
C GLU A 215 16.12 16.59 -1.31
N THR A 216 16.40 15.64 -2.20
CA THR A 216 16.39 14.20 -1.90
C THR A 216 17.36 13.86 -0.77
N ARG A 217 18.61 14.35 -0.85
CA ARG A 217 19.62 14.15 0.21
C ARG A 217 19.20 14.80 1.53
N ALA A 218 18.56 15.98 1.47
CA ALA A 218 18.05 16.66 2.67
C ALA A 218 16.96 15.84 3.36
N VAL A 219 16.01 15.32 2.59
CA VAL A 219 14.95 14.41 3.07
C VAL A 219 15.54 13.17 3.72
N TYR A 220 16.51 12.51 3.09
CA TYR A 220 17.18 11.34 3.67
C TYR A 220 17.87 11.65 4.99
N ARG A 221 18.60 12.78 5.09
CA ARG A 221 19.23 13.22 6.33
C ARG A 221 18.20 13.41 7.44
N LYS A 222 17.11 14.14 7.14
CA LYS A 222 16.02 14.39 8.08
C LYS A 222 15.40 13.09 8.60
N ILE A 223 15.07 12.15 7.71
CA ILE A 223 14.51 10.84 8.10
C ILE A 223 15.48 10.05 8.97
N LYS A 224 16.79 10.12 8.69
CA LYS A 224 17.83 9.43 9.47
C LYS A 224 17.96 10.01 10.88
N GLU A 225 17.95 11.33 11.02
CA GLU A 225 18.01 12.04 12.31
C GLU A 225 16.80 11.72 13.20
N LEU A 226 15.62 11.57 12.60
CA LEU A 226 14.37 11.25 13.33
C LEU A 226 14.24 9.77 13.72
N LYS A 227 15.16 8.89 13.27
CA LYS A 227 15.25 7.48 13.68
C LYS A 227 16.14 7.27 14.90
N SER A 228 17.01 8.24 15.22
CA SER A 228 17.90 8.21 16.39
C SER A 228 17.16 8.68 17.65
#